data_1e7b5a734db18e16498878e0706068bc
#
_entry.id   1e7b5a734db18e16498878e0706068bc
#
_cell.length_a   1.000
_cell.length_b   1.000
_cell.length_c   1.000
_cell.angle_alpha   90.00
_cell.angle_beta   90.00
_cell.angle_gamma   90.00
#
_symmetry.space_group_name_H-M   'P 1'
#
loop_
_entity.id
_entity.type
_entity.pdbx_description
1 polymer ?
#
loop_
_entity_poly.entity_id
_entity_poly.type
_entity_poly.pdbx_seq_one_letter_code
_entity_poly.pdbx_strand_id
1 'polypeptide(L)'
;MNQVLNVGRWEWFKLVRRWLIWLLLFLLVAFSLATIWGNLYAYRQLKATGVEMRFGIGEQGGRVGCNDLLAGRLPAKLQSAQPTVVQSLITQCNDATTRQRLQQRLQDMYQHFTAPGSLVYMLQQAQALVVLLATILAASLIGAEYGLGTLRPVLASGTGRWQYLAGKLLLLALAVGAALAILTATSYVASLVAKAFESAAPGGAVPFAWGDVGAAFGKDWFALLPDVALTAFVTVLVGSTAFGLAIGLGYYLAELSIVVIFAPFT
;
A
#
# COMPACT_ATOMS: atom_id res chain seq x y z
N MET A 1 -19.36 12.45 -28.78
CA MET A 1 -19.21 12.40 -27.31
C MET A 1 -20.23 11.47 -26.66
N ASN A 2 -21.48 11.47 -27.04
CA ASN A 2 -22.54 10.62 -26.45
C ASN A 2 -22.33 9.09 -26.62
N GLN A 3 -21.69 8.65 -27.71
CA GLN A 3 -21.46 7.21 -27.95
C GLN A 3 -20.39 6.61 -26.98
N VAL A 4 -19.32 7.35 -26.69
CA VAL A 4 -18.28 6.90 -25.74
C VAL A 4 -18.85 6.77 -24.32
N LEU A 5 -19.69 7.73 -23.91
CA LEU A 5 -20.37 7.70 -22.60
C LEU A 5 -21.37 6.54 -22.49
N ASN A 6 -22.10 6.24 -23.57
CA ASN A 6 -23.03 5.11 -23.58
C ASN A 6 -22.31 3.77 -23.50
N VAL A 7 -21.19 3.60 -24.21
CA VAL A 7 -20.34 2.40 -24.11
C VAL A 7 -19.82 2.27 -22.69
N GLY A 8 -19.28 3.35 -22.09
CA GLY A 8 -18.79 3.33 -20.71
C GLY A 8 -19.86 2.93 -19.69
N ARG A 9 -21.10 3.39 -19.86
CA ARG A 9 -22.21 3.06 -18.95
C ARG A 9 -22.60 1.58 -19.01
N TRP A 10 -22.64 0.97 -20.20
CA TRP A 10 -22.90 -0.46 -20.37
C TRP A 10 -21.76 -1.33 -19.80
N GLU A 11 -20.53 -0.93 -20.03
CA GLU A 11 -19.35 -1.62 -19.50
C GLU A 11 -19.27 -1.51 -17.98
N TRP A 12 -19.63 -0.36 -17.39
CA TRP A 12 -19.72 -0.18 -15.95
C TRP A 12 -20.71 -1.16 -15.31
N PHE A 13 -21.87 -1.35 -15.93
CA PHE A 13 -22.88 -2.28 -15.42
C PHE A 13 -22.40 -3.74 -15.46
N LYS A 14 -21.68 -4.11 -16.51
CA LYS A 14 -21.03 -5.44 -16.60
C LYS A 14 -19.92 -5.62 -15.55
N LEU A 15 -19.16 -4.56 -15.29
CA LEU A 15 -18.09 -4.53 -14.30
C LEU A 15 -18.64 -4.82 -12.90
N VAL A 16 -19.60 -4.04 -12.44
CA VAL A 16 -20.16 -4.15 -11.07
C VAL A 16 -20.78 -5.55 -10.82
N ARG A 17 -21.28 -6.20 -11.86
CA ARG A 17 -21.88 -7.53 -11.75
C ARG A 17 -20.85 -8.69 -11.70
N ARG A 18 -19.57 -8.41 -11.98
CA ARG A 18 -18.51 -9.43 -11.91
C ARG A 18 -18.07 -9.63 -10.46
N TRP A 19 -18.14 -10.85 -9.98
CA TRP A 19 -17.68 -11.22 -8.63
C TRP A 19 -16.19 -10.88 -8.38
N LEU A 20 -15.38 -10.90 -9.44
CA LEU A 20 -13.97 -10.54 -9.40
C LEU A 20 -13.75 -9.15 -8.79
N ILE A 21 -14.55 -8.14 -9.15
CA ILE A 21 -14.40 -6.76 -8.65
C ILE A 21 -14.64 -6.69 -7.15
N TRP A 22 -15.67 -7.37 -6.67
CA TRP A 22 -15.97 -7.42 -5.25
C TRP A 22 -14.85 -8.09 -4.45
N LEU A 23 -14.26 -9.17 -5.02
CA LEU A 23 -13.10 -9.83 -4.43
C LEU A 23 -11.89 -8.91 -4.38
N LEU A 24 -11.60 -8.17 -5.48
CA LEU A 24 -10.49 -7.22 -5.54
C LEU A 24 -10.69 -6.07 -4.54
N LEU A 25 -11.89 -5.51 -4.46
CA LEU A 25 -12.23 -4.48 -3.48
C LEU A 25 -12.12 -4.99 -2.04
N PHE A 26 -12.63 -6.18 -1.76
CA PHE A 26 -12.49 -6.81 -0.45
C PHE A 26 -11.03 -6.96 -0.04
N LEU A 27 -10.17 -7.44 -0.94
CA LEU A 27 -8.75 -7.61 -0.70
C LEU A 27 -8.07 -6.27 -0.42
N LEU A 28 -8.42 -5.22 -1.14
CA LEU A 28 -7.91 -3.87 -0.95
C LEU A 28 -8.34 -3.27 0.41
N VAL A 29 -9.59 -3.43 0.78
CA VAL A 29 -10.11 -3.01 2.09
C VAL A 29 -9.45 -3.79 3.22
N ALA A 30 -9.35 -5.12 3.09
CA ALA A 30 -8.69 -5.98 4.08
C ALA A 30 -7.22 -5.61 4.27
N PHE A 31 -6.49 -5.34 3.18
CA PHE A 31 -5.11 -4.87 3.23
C PHE A 31 -4.99 -3.54 3.98
N SER A 32 -5.87 -2.57 3.68
CA SER A 32 -5.91 -1.28 4.37
C SER A 32 -6.11 -1.43 5.87
N LEU A 33 -7.10 -2.22 6.29
CA LEU A 33 -7.37 -2.47 7.69
C LEU A 33 -6.20 -3.19 8.37
N ALA A 34 -5.66 -4.24 7.76
CA ALA A 34 -4.53 -5.00 8.31
C ALA A 34 -3.30 -4.12 8.52
N THR A 35 -3.00 -3.22 7.58
CA THR A 35 -1.84 -2.32 7.69
C THR A 35 -2.02 -1.30 8.81
N ILE A 36 -3.18 -0.66 8.94
CA ILE A 36 -3.43 0.34 9.98
C ILE A 36 -3.42 -0.31 11.37
N TRP A 37 -4.09 -1.47 11.53
CA TRP A 37 -4.08 -2.20 12.79
C TRP A 37 -2.71 -2.78 13.13
N GLY A 38 -1.95 -3.25 12.12
CA GLY A 38 -0.57 -3.70 12.29
C GLY A 38 0.34 -2.57 12.80
N ASN A 39 0.24 -1.38 12.22
CA ASN A 39 1.00 -0.20 12.67
C ASN A 39 0.60 0.24 14.09
N LEU A 40 -0.69 0.23 14.43
CA LEU A 40 -1.16 0.53 15.78
C LEU A 40 -0.62 -0.48 16.79
N TYR A 41 -0.64 -1.77 16.45
CA TYR A 41 -0.08 -2.83 17.30
C TYR A 41 1.43 -2.66 17.49
N ALA A 42 2.18 -2.43 16.42
CA ALA A 42 3.62 -2.18 16.46
C ALA A 42 3.97 -0.94 17.30
N TYR A 43 3.18 0.14 17.16
CA TYR A 43 3.32 1.35 17.98
C TYR A 43 3.14 1.04 19.47
N ARG A 44 2.09 0.30 19.83
CA ARG A 44 1.85 -0.11 21.23
C ARG A 44 2.96 -0.98 21.80
N GLN A 45 3.47 -1.91 21.01
CA GLN A 45 4.62 -2.70 21.40
C GLN A 45 5.86 -1.84 21.64
N LEU A 46 6.19 -0.95 20.69
CA LEU A 46 7.34 -0.06 20.84
C LEU A 46 7.18 0.87 22.05
N LYS A 47 5.99 1.36 22.32
CA LYS A 47 5.69 2.18 23.50
C LYS A 47 5.86 1.39 24.82
N ALA A 48 5.49 0.11 24.81
CA ALA A 48 5.62 -0.76 25.99
C ALA A 48 7.06 -1.20 26.25
N THR A 49 7.77 -1.68 25.21
CA THR A 49 9.13 -2.24 25.36
C THR A 49 10.25 -1.20 25.28
N GLY A 50 10.00 -0.06 24.61
CA GLY A 50 11.00 0.93 24.27
C GLY A 50 11.93 0.43 23.15
N VAL A 51 13.13 1.04 23.05
CA VAL A 51 14.14 0.59 22.08
C VAL A 51 14.67 -0.78 22.48
N GLU A 52 14.62 -1.73 21.55
CA GLU A 52 15.23 -3.04 21.76
C GLU A 52 16.74 -2.96 21.60
N MET A 53 17.45 -3.41 22.63
CA MET A 53 18.89 -3.56 22.60
C MET A 53 19.29 -5.01 22.46
N ARG A 54 20.33 -5.25 21.66
CA ARG A 54 20.96 -6.56 21.56
C ARG A 54 22.09 -6.68 22.59
N PHE A 55 22.15 -7.81 23.26
CA PHE A 55 23.24 -8.18 24.15
C PHE A 55 23.78 -9.56 23.79
N GLY A 56 25.09 -9.77 23.99
CA GLY A 56 25.77 -11.02 23.63
C GLY A 56 26.08 -11.16 22.14
N ILE A 57 26.83 -12.21 21.79
CA ILE A 57 27.28 -12.52 20.43
C ILE A 57 26.80 -13.93 20.08
N GLY A 58 26.29 -14.10 18.84
CA GLY A 58 25.84 -15.38 18.31
C GLY A 58 24.56 -15.93 18.98
N GLU A 59 24.46 -17.25 19.13
CA GLU A 59 23.29 -17.93 19.69
C GLU A 59 23.04 -17.62 21.18
N GLN A 60 24.05 -17.14 21.90
CA GLN A 60 23.91 -16.71 23.30
C GLN A 60 23.37 -15.29 23.44
N GLY A 61 23.28 -14.55 22.33
CA GLY A 61 22.71 -13.21 22.29
C GLY A 61 21.21 -13.19 22.54
N GLY A 62 20.71 -12.04 23.00
CA GLY A 62 19.28 -11.80 23.19
C GLY A 62 18.91 -10.36 22.87
N ARG A 63 17.61 -10.06 22.98
CA ARG A 63 17.07 -8.70 22.87
C ARG A 63 16.37 -8.37 24.18
N VAL A 64 16.51 -7.12 24.61
CA VAL A 64 15.79 -6.60 25.78
C VAL A 64 15.29 -5.19 25.45
N GLY A 65 14.08 -4.90 25.84
CA GLY A 65 13.51 -3.55 25.72
C GLY A 65 14.07 -2.64 26.79
N CYS A 66 14.38 -1.40 26.44
CA CYS A 66 14.87 -0.42 27.40
C CYS A 66 13.91 -0.20 28.57
N ASN A 67 12.60 -0.20 28.32
CA ASN A 67 11.60 -0.02 29.37
C ASN A 67 11.59 -1.20 30.36
N ASP A 68 11.77 -2.43 29.87
CA ASP A 68 11.84 -3.62 30.74
C ASP A 68 13.14 -3.62 31.55
N LEU A 69 14.25 -3.20 30.93
CA LEU A 69 15.56 -3.08 31.60
C LEU A 69 15.50 -2.03 32.72
N LEU A 70 14.92 -0.86 32.47
CA LEU A 70 14.76 0.20 33.45
C LEU A 70 13.77 -0.15 34.57
N ALA A 71 12.77 -0.99 34.26
CA ALA A 71 11.82 -1.52 35.23
C ALA A 71 12.36 -2.70 36.05
N GLY A 72 13.64 -3.12 35.82
CA GLY A 72 14.24 -4.25 36.49
C GLY A 72 13.76 -5.63 36.03
N ARG A 73 12.98 -5.67 34.89
CA ARG A 73 12.49 -6.92 34.29
C ARG A 73 13.57 -7.52 33.39
N LEU A 74 14.54 -8.20 33.99
CA LEU A 74 15.64 -8.80 33.25
C LEU A 74 15.21 -10.17 32.69
N PRO A 75 15.39 -10.42 31.38
CA PRO A 75 15.21 -11.76 30.82
C PRO A 75 16.20 -12.74 31.47
N ALA A 76 15.82 -14.02 31.55
CA ALA A 76 16.61 -15.05 32.27
C ALA A 76 18.09 -15.09 31.85
N LYS A 77 18.39 -14.85 30.58
CA LYS A 77 19.75 -14.78 30.06
C LYS A 77 20.58 -13.59 30.58
N LEU A 78 19.92 -12.48 30.91
CA LEU A 78 20.57 -11.29 31.48
C LEU A 78 20.71 -11.37 33.01
N GLN A 79 19.89 -12.19 33.68
CA GLN A 79 20.02 -12.41 35.13
C GLN A 79 21.31 -13.12 35.50
N SER A 80 21.84 -13.95 34.57
CA SER A 80 23.14 -14.63 34.73
C SER A 80 24.33 -13.86 34.12
N ALA A 81 24.07 -12.68 33.52
CA ALA A 81 25.14 -11.87 32.92
C ALA A 81 25.93 -11.09 33.97
N GLN A 82 27.17 -10.71 33.61
CA GLN A 82 27.98 -9.86 34.45
C GLN A 82 27.30 -8.51 34.74
N PRO A 83 27.34 -8.00 35.96
CA PRO A 83 26.68 -6.74 36.34
C PRO A 83 27.17 -5.54 35.52
N THR A 84 28.40 -5.57 35.03
CA THR A 84 28.98 -4.56 34.13
C THR A 84 28.23 -4.46 32.79
N VAL A 85 27.77 -5.59 32.24
CA VAL A 85 27.02 -5.63 30.99
C VAL A 85 25.62 -5.00 31.19
N VAL A 86 24.97 -5.35 32.29
CA VAL A 86 23.64 -4.78 32.62
C VAL A 86 23.76 -3.26 32.83
N GLN A 87 24.80 -2.81 33.55
CA GLN A 87 25.03 -1.39 33.78
C GLN A 87 25.32 -0.62 32.50
N SER A 88 26.08 -1.18 31.56
CA SER A 88 26.37 -0.55 30.27
C SER A 88 25.09 -0.42 29.41
N LEU A 89 24.21 -1.42 29.44
CA LEU A 89 22.92 -1.36 28.74
C LEU A 89 22.00 -0.30 29.36
N ILE A 90 21.94 -0.20 30.68
CA ILE A 90 21.17 0.84 31.37
C ILE A 90 21.67 2.23 30.99
N THR A 91 22.98 2.42 30.94
CA THR A 91 23.57 3.71 30.53
C THR A 91 23.20 4.05 29.08
N GLN A 92 23.30 3.09 28.18
CA GLN A 92 22.88 3.28 26.79
C GLN A 92 21.37 3.59 26.64
N CYS A 93 20.52 2.95 27.45
CA CYS A 93 19.06 3.26 27.46
C CYS A 93 18.77 4.67 27.98
N ASN A 94 19.60 5.16 28.91
CA ASN A 94 19.47 6.50 29.49
C ASN A 94 20.10 7.60 28.62
N ASP A 95 20.86 7.24 27.61
CA ASP A 95 21.50 8.19 26.72
C ASP A 95 20.44 9.06 25.99
N ALA A 96 20.69 10.37 25.93
CA ALA A 96 19.81 11.35 25.29
C ALA A 96 19.54 11.00 23.81
N THR A 97 20.55 10.49 23.10
CA THR A 97 20.44 10.09 21.70
C THR A 97 19.48 8.89 21.51
N THR A 98 19.51 7.93 22.42
CA THR A 98 18.60 6.76 22.40
C THR A 98 17.16 7.18 22.68
N ARG A 99 16.95 8.06 23.64
CA ARG A 99 15.62 8.61 23.95
C ARG A 99 15.06 9.45 22.79
N GLN A 100 15.89 10.28 22.16
CA GLN A 100 15.48 11.05 20.99
C GLN A 100 15.11 10.17 19.81
N ARG A 101 15.89 9.11 19.51
CA ARG A 101 15.56 8.12 18.48
C ARG A 101 14.25 7.39 18.78
N LEU A 102 13.99 7.06 20.04
CA LEU A 102 12.71 6.45 20.42
C LEU A 102 11.54 7.39 20.17
N GLN A 103 11.67 8.64 20.57
CA GLN A 103 10.63 9.66 20.33
C GLN A 103 10.36 9.86 18.85
N GLN A 104 11.40 9.96 18.01
CA GLN A 104 11.26 10.06 16.56
C GLN A 104 10.54 8.84 15.98
N ARG A 105 10.95 7.63 16.34
CA ARG A 105 10.28 6.41 15.88
C ARG A 105 8.82 6.32 16.32
N LEU A 106 8.52 6.72 17.54
CA LEU A 106 7.13 6.77 18.03
C LEU A 106 6.30 7.79 17.24
N GLN A 107 6.88 8.96 16.90
CA GLN A 107 6.24 9.95 16.05
C GLN A 107 5.98 9.41 14.64
N ASP A 108 6.97 8.81 14.01
CA ASP A 108 6.84 8.25 12.67
C ASP A 108 5.76 7.15 12.63
N MET A 109 5.80 6.22 13.60
CA MET A 109 4.78 5.18 13.69
C MET A 109 3.39 5.73 13.98
N TYR A 110 3.30 6.78 14.82
CA TYR A 110 2.03 7.44 15.11
C TYR A 110 1.40 8.05 13.84
N GLN A 111 2.21 8.64 12.97
CA GLN A 111 1.77 9.19 11.70
C GLN A 111 1.31 8.11 10.71
N HIS A 112 1.87 6.89 10.78
CA HIS A 112 1.49 5.79 9.89
C HIS A 112 0.07 5.24 10.14
N PHE A 113 -0.53 5.48 11.30
CA PHE A 113 -1.91 5.05 11.58
C PHE A 113 -2.87 6.20 11.88
N THR A 114 -2.39 7.46 11.91
CA THR A 114 -3.24 8.65 12.13
C THR A 114 -3.32 9.52 10.88
N ALA A 115 -4.53 9.97 10.55
CA ALA A 115 -4.73 10.88 9.42
C ALA A 115 -4.11 12.27 9.71
N PRO A 116 -3.57 12.97 8.68
CA PRO A 116 -3.51 12.59 7.27
C PRO A 116 -2.30 11.73 6.86
N GLY A 117 -1.30 11.54 7.73
CA GLY A 117 -0.07 10.79 7.42
C GLY A 117 -0.34 9.34 7.02
N SER A 118 -1.30 8.67 7.68
CA SER A 118 -1.70 7.31 7.34
C SER A 118 -2.19 7.17 5.90
N LEU A 119 -2.82 8.20 5.34
CA LEU A 119 -3.35 8.16 3.98
C LEU A 119 -2.23 8.16 2.95
N VAL A 120 -1.23 9.03 3.14
CA VAL A 120 -0.03 9.09 2.28
C VAL A 120 0.75 7.77 2.38
N TYR A 121 0.96 7.30 3.61
CA TYR A 121 1.63 6.02 3.85
C TYR A 121 0.91 4.84 3.18
N MET A 122 -0.43 4.79 3.28
CA MET A 122 -1.23 3.74 2.66
C MET A 122 -1.17 3.75 1.14
N LEU A 123 -1.22 4.92 0.52
CA LEU A 123 -1.07 5.05 -0.93
C LEU A 123 0.26 4.45 -1.39
N GLN A 124 1.35 4.82 -0.73
CA GLN A 124 2.69 4.29 -1.04
C GLN A 124 2.80 2.77 -0.83
N GLN A 125 2.29 2.25 0.28
CA GLN A 125 2.36 0.81 0.58
C GLN A 125 1.44 -0.04 -0.29
N ALA A 126 0.30 0.50 -0.71
CA ALA A 126 -0.65 -0.21 -1.53
C ALA A 126 -0.29 -0.21 -3.02
N GLN A 127 0.68 0.58 -3.46
CA GLN A 127 1.02 0.73 -4.89
C GLN A 127 1.19 -0.62 -5.59
N ALA A 128 2.01 -1.52 -5.03
CA ALA A 128 2.23 -2.85 -5.60
C ALA A 128 0.92 -3.67 -5.73
N LEU A 129 0.08 -3.62 -4.70
CA LEU A 129 -1.20 -4.30 -4.69
C LEU A 129 -2.15 -3.71 -5.73
N VAL A 130 -2.22 -2.38 -5.82
CA VAL A 130 -3.10 -1.69 -6.76
C VAL A 130 -2.68 -1.93 -8.21
N VAL A 131 -1.36 -1.94 -8.52
CA VAL A 131 -0.84 -2.32 -9.84
C VAL A 131 -1.29 -3.74 -10.20
N LEU A 132 -1.10 -4.70 -9.30
CA LEU A 132 -1.51 -6.09 -9.51
C LEU A 132 -3.02 -6.19 -9.77
N LEU A 133 -3.83 -5.51 -8.98
CA LEU A 133 -5.29 -5.51 -9.15
C LEU A 133 -5.73 -4.81 -10.44
N ALA A 134 -5.08 -3.69 -10.78
CA ALA A 134 -5.36 -2.93 -12.00
C ALA A 134 -4.99 -3.72 -13.27
N THR A 135 -3.85 -4.42 -13.27
CA THR A 135 -3.44 -5.29 -14.39
C THR A 135 -4.39 -6.47 -14.58
N ILE A 136 -4.81 -7.12 -13.48
CA ILE A 136 -5.82 -8.20 -13.53
C ILE A 136 -7.14 -7.66 -14.10
N LEU A 137 -7.57 -6.50 -13.65
CA LEU A 137 -8.80 -5.86 -14.13
C LEU A 137 -8.71 -5.52 -15.61
N ALA A 138 -7.61 -4.89 -16.04
CA ALA A 138 -7.39 -4.49 -17.44
C ALA A 138 -7.37 -5.70 -18.38
N ALA A 139 -6.57 -6.72 -18.04
CA ALA A 139 -6.48 -7.94 -18.84
C ALA A 139 -7.80 -8.70 -18.88
N SER A 140 -8.53 -8.82 -17.76
CA SER A 140 -9.80 -9.55 -17.69
C SER A 140 -10.93 -8.83 -18.44
N LEU A 141 -10.95 -7.49 -18.40
CA LEU A 141 -11.99 -6.69 -19.05
C LEU A 141 -11.87 -6.74 -20.57
N ILE A 142 -10.65 -6.73 -21.07
CA ILE A 142 -10.39 -6.76 -22.51
C ILE A 142 -10.36 -8.19 -23.03
N GLY A 143 -9.62 -9.08 -22.36
CA GLY A 143 -9.41 -10.43 -22.83
C GLY A 143 -10.66 -11.32 -22.80
N ALA A 144 -11.60 -11.06 -21.89
CA ALA A 144 -12.88 -11.79 -21.88
C ALA A 144 -13.70 -11.62 -23.16
N GLU A 145 -13.59 -10.48 -23.84
CA GLU A 145 -14.31 -10.23 -25.08
C GLU A 145 -13.72 -10.98 -26.28
N TYR A 146 -12.38 -11.13 -26.27
CA TYR A 146 -11.72 -11.96 -27.27
C TYR A 146 -12.12 -13.44 -27.08
N GLY A 147 -12.14 -13.92 -25.84
CA GLY A 147 -12.52 -15.30 -25.53
C GLY A 147 -13.98 -15.62 -25.86
N LEU A 148 -14.89 -14.66 -25.70
CA LEU A 148 -16.32 -14.82 -25.96
C LEU A 148 -16.70 -14.48 -27.42
N GLY A 149 -15.78 -13.98 -28.26
CA GLY A 149 -16.06 -13.59 -29.64
C GLY A 149 -17.03 -12.39 -29.79
N THR A 150 -17.29 -11.65 -28.72
CA THR A 150 -18.27 -10.55 -28.69
C THR A 150 -17.78 -9.28 -29.38
N LEU A 151 -16.52 -9.23 -29.78
CA LEU A 151 -15.89 -8.07 -30.43
C LEU A 151 -16.48 -7.83 -31.84
N ARG A 152 -16.79 -8.91 -32.58
CA ARG A 152 -17.35 -8.80 -33.96
C ARG A 152 -18.72 -8.09 -33.99
N PRO A 153 -19.73 -8.48 -33.18
CA PRO A 153 -21.03 -7.79 -33.21
C PRO A 153 -20.93 -6.34 -32.69
N VAL A 154 -20.02 -6.02 -31.74
CA VAL A 154 -19.84 -4.66 -31.25
C VAL A 154 -19.25 -3.75 -32.35
N LEU A 155 -18.30 -4.22 -33.13
CA LEU A 155 -17.74 -3.47 -34.24
C LEU A 155 -18.72 -3.36 -35.43
N ALA A 156 -19.59 -4.35 -35.60
CA ALA A 156 -20.64 -4.33 -36.63
C ALA A 156 -21.77 -3.31 -36.35
N SER A 157 -21.94 -2.89 -35.08
CA SER A 157 -22.94 -1.88 -34.69
C SER A 157 -22.54 -0.43 -35.03
N GLY A 158 -21.45 -0.22 -35.79
CA GLY A 158 -21.04 1.10 -36.29
C GLY A 158 -20.18 1.93 -35.31
N THR A 159 -19.78 1.35 -34.18
CA THR A 159 -18.82 2.01 -33.28
C THR A 159 -17.40 1.95 -33.86
N GLY A 160 -16.76 3.12 -34.00
CA GLY A 160 -15.38 3.17 -34.46
C GLY A 160 -14.41 2.45 -33.47
N ARG A 161 -13.43 1.72 -34.00
CA ARG A 161 -12.45 0.96 -33.23
C ARG A 161 -11.74 1.81 -32.17
N TRP A 162 -11.40 3.04 -32.51
CA TRP A 162 -10.76 4.01 -31.60
C TRP A 162 -11.69 4.48 -30.49
N GLN A 163 -12.96 4.71 -30.79
CA GLN A 163 -13.95 5.13 -29.80
C GLN A 163 -14.21 4.03 -28.76
N TYR A 164 -14.24 2.79 -29.22
CA TYR A 164 -14.37 1.63 -28.35
C TYR A 164 -13.16 1.47 -27.41
N LEU A 165 -11.93 1.53 -27.96
CA LEU A 165 -10.70 1.41 -27.16
C LEU A 165 -10.56 2.57 -26.17
N ALA A 166 -10.79 3.80 -26.62
CA ALA A 166 -10.77 4.98 -25.77
C ALA A 166 -11.79 4.90 -24.62
N GLY A 167 -12.99 4.42 -24.91
CA GLY A 167 -14.01 4.20 -23.87
C GLY A 167 -13.59 3.19 -22.81
N LYS A 168 -12.92 2.12 -23.21
CA LYS A 168 -12.39 1.12 -22.26
C LYS A 168 -11.23 1.63 -21.43
N LEU A 169 -10.28 2.33 -22.04
CA LEU A 169 -9.17 2.94 -21.31
C LEU A 169 -9.66 3.99 -20.32
N LEU A 170 -10.63 4.80 -20.71
CA LEU A 170 -11.26 5.77 -19.81
C LEU A 170 -11.94 5.06 -18.62
N LEU A 171 -12.69 3.99 -18.89
CA LEU A 171 -13.35 3.20 -17.86
C LEU A 171 -12.33 2.60 -16.89
N LEU A 172 -11.21 2.05 -17.41
CA LEU A 172 -10.13 1.51 -16.60
C LEU A 172 -9.47 2.59 -15.74
N ALA A 173 -9.18 3.76 -16.31
CA ALA A 173 -8.61 4.90 -15.57
C ALA A 173 -9.55 5.34 -14.43
N LEU A 174 -10.86 5.42 -14.69
CA LEU A 174 -11.85 5.73 -13.67
C LEU A 174 -11.96 4.63 -12.60
N ALA A 175 -11.90 3.35 -13.01
CA ALA A 175 -11.95 2.23 -12.08
C ALA A 175 -10.74 2.21 -11.13
N VAL A 176 -9.54 2.49 -11.64
CA VAL A 176 -8.31 2.65 -10.83
C VAL A 176 -8.43 3.83 -9.88
N GLY A 177 -8.90 4.99 -10.37
CA GLY A 177 -9.15 6.16 -9.53
C GLY A 177 -10.18 5.88 -8.43
N ALA A 178 -11.25 5.15 -8.75
CA ALA A 178 -12.26 4.73 -7.77
C ALA A 178 -11.67 3.75 -6.72
N ALA A 179 -10.81 2.82 -7.13
CA ALA A 179 -10.13 1.90 -6.22
C ALA A 179 -9.21 2.65 -5.24
N LEU A 180 -8.42 3.62 -5.72
CA LEU A 180 -7.60 4.50 -4.88
C LEU A 180 -8.46 5.35 -3.94
N ALA A 181 -9.59 5.88 -4.41
CA ALA A 181 -10.51 6.65 -3.57
C ALA A 181 -11.13 5.78 -2.45
N ILE A 182 -11.52 4.55 -2.75
CA ILE A 182 -12.02 3.59 -1.76
C ILE A 182 -10.91 3.25 -0.75
N LEU A 183 -9.68 2.99 -1.22
CA LEU A 183 -8.52 2.75 -0.36
C LEU A 183 -8.30 3.93 0.59
N THR A 184 -8.30 5.15 0.08
CA THR A 184 -8.10 6.37 0.88
C THR A 184 -9.23 6.57 1.88
N ALA A 185 -10.49 6.37 1.47
CA ALA A 185 -11.66 6.51 2.35
C ALA A 185 -11.67 5.46 3.47
N THR A 186 -11.38 4.19 3.15
CA THR A 186 -11.30 3.12 4.17
C THR A 186 -10.15 3.34 5.13
N SER A 187 -8.99 3.80 4.64
CA SER A 187 -7.84 4.16 5.47
C SER A 187 -8.16 5.34 6.39
N TYR A 188 -8.90 6.32 5.90
CA TYR A 188 -9.34 7.46 6.71
C TYR A 188 -10.23 7.01 7.87
N VAL A 189 -11.27 6.23 7.59
CA VAL A 189 -12.17 5.70 8.62
C VAL A 189 -11.39 4.85 9.63
N ALA A 190 -10.52 3.94 9.15
CA ALA A 190 -9.71 3.11 10.03
C ALA A 190 -8.75 3.94 10.90
N SER A 191 -8.18 5.03 10.38
CA SER A 191 -7.31 5.93 11.12
C SER A 191 -8.05 6.70 12.21
N LEU A 192 -9.30 7.11 11.97
CA LEU A 192 -10.15 7.73 13.01
C LEU A 192 -10.43 6.78 14.16
N VAL A 193 -10.73 5.52 13.84
CA VAL A 193 -10.93 4.47 14.85
C VAL A 193 -9.64 4.21 15.61
N ALA A 194 -8.50 4.05 14.92
CA ALA A 194 -7.20 3.85 15.55
C ALA A 194 -6.81 4.99 16.50
N LYS A 195 -7.08 6.25 16.10
CA LYS A 195 -6.86 7.42 16.93
C LYS A 195 -7.72 7.43 18.19
N ALA A 196 -8.93 6.90 18.13
CA ALA A 196 -9.80 6.80 19.31
C ALA A 196 -9.23 5.84 20.38
N PHE A 197 -8.47 4.82 19.95
CA PHE A 197 -7.79 3.90 20.85
C PHE A 197 -6.45 4.43 21.43
N GLU A 198 -5.85 5.42 20.80
CA GLU A 198 -4.57 6.00 21.21
C GLU A 198 -4.61 7.52 20.98
N SER A 199 -5.24 8.23 21.91
CA SER A 199 -5.46 9.68 21.82
C SER A 199 -4.23 10.53 22.15
N ALA A 200 -3.24 9.97 22.87
CA ALA A 200 -2.04 10.71 23.28
C ALA A 200 -1.01 10.71 22.15
N ALA A 201 -0.94 11.83 21.41
CA ALA A 201 0.13 12.05 20.45
C ALA A 201 1.49 12.15 21.16
N PRO A 202 2.54 11.46 20.70
CA PRO A 202 3.89 11.72 21.16
C PRO A 202 4.26 13.17 20.76
N GLY A 203 4.85 13.94 21.68
CA GLY A 203 5.08 15.38 21.55
C GLY A 203 5.68 15.80 20.22
N GLY A 204 5.09 16.84 19.60
CA GLY A 204 5.53 17.41 18.33
C GLY A 204 4.91 16.73 17.10
N ALA A 205 3.61 16.97 16.85
CA ALA A 205 2.99 16.54 15.60
C ALA A 205 3.64 17.28 14.43
N VAL A 206 4.26 16.54 13.50
CA VAL A 206 4.61 17.09 12.19
C VAL A 206 3.31 17.31 11.43
N PRO A 207 3.00 18.53 11.02
CA PRO A 207 1.76 18.80 10.30
C PRO A 207 1.86 18.24 8.87
N PHE A 208 1.27 17.08 8.63
CA PHE A 208 0.93 16.65 7.27
C PHE A 208 -0.21 17.54 6.77
N ALA A 209 -0.01 18.19 5.63
CA ALA A 209 -1.07 18.97 5.00
C ALA A 209 -2.00 18.05 4.21
N TRP A 210 -3.30 18.34 4.18
CA TRP A 210 -4.25 17.63 3.33
C TRP A 210 -3.90 17.73 1.84
N GLY A 211 -3.15 18.79 1.46
CA GLY A 211 -2.57 18.92 0.12
C GLY A 211 -1.65 17.79 -0.27
N ASP A 212 -0.89 17.23 0.68
CA ASP A 212 0.03 16.11 0.43
C ASP A 212 -0.73 14.83 0.09
N VAL A 213 -1.91 14.64 0.69
CA VAL A 213 -2.79 13.49 0.37
C VAL A 213 -3.31 13.60 -1.07
N GLY A 214 -3.75 14.81 -1.47
CA GLY A 214 -4.20 15.06 -2.84
C GLY A 214 -3.07 14.88 -3.87
N ALA A 215 -1.88 15.37 -3.55
CA ALA A 215 -0.70 15.22 -4.39
C ALA A 215 -0.27 13.74 -4.52
N ALA A 216 -0.24 12.98 -3.42
CA ALA A 216 0.06 11.56 -3.42
C ALA A 216 -0.97 10.77 -4.25
N PHE A 217 -2.27 11.03 -4.02
CA PHE A 217 -3.34 10.40 -4.79
C PHE A 217 -3.20 10.65 -6.29
N GLY A 218 -2.97 11.92 -6.68
CA GLY A 218 -2.79 12.29 -8.08
C GLY A 218 -1.56 11.62 -8.69
N LYS A 219 -0.43 11.64 -7.98
CA LYS A 219 0.81 10.99 -8.41
C LYS A 219 0.61 9.49 -8.64
N ASP A 220 0.02 8.79 -7.69
CA ASP A 220 -0.19 7.34 -7.79
C ASP A 220 -1.18 6.99 -8.90
N TRP A 221 -2.26 7.77 -9.03
CA TRP A 221 -3.22 7.57 -10.12
C TRP A 221 -2.56 7.71 -11.49
N PHE A 222 -1.78 8.77 -11.70
CA PHE A 222 -1.07 8.97 -12.98
C PHE A 222 0.02 7.92 -13.21
N ALA A 223 0.72 7.48 -12.16
CA ALA A 223 1.75 6.45 -12.28
C ALA A 223 1.17 5.08 -12.70
N LEU A 224 -0.07 4.77 -12.32
CA LEU A 224 -0.74 3.51 -12.67
C LEU A 224 -1.28 3.47 -14.11
N LEU A 225 -1.51 4.63 -14.74
CA LEU A 225 -2.10 4.67 -16.09
C LEU A 225 -1.24 4.00 -17.17
N PRO A 226 0.10 4.17 -17.21
CA PRO A 226 0.96 3.47 -18.17
C PRO A 226 0.90 1.95 -18.04
N ASP A 227 0.90 1.40 -16.82
CA ASP A 227 0.81 -0.05 -16.56
C ASP A 227 -0.50 -0.62 -17.09
N VAL A 228 -1.59 0.07 -16.79
CA VAL A 228 -2.93 -0.31 -17.25
C VAL A 228 -3.03 -0.22 -18.79
N ALA A 229 -2.49 0.86 -19.37
CA ALA A 229 -2.51 1.06 -20.81
C ALA A 229 -1.66 0.02 -21.55
N LEU A 230 -0.47 -0.30 -21.02
CA LEU A 230 0.40 -1.35 -21.57
C LEU A 230 -0.27 -2.72 -21.51
N THR A 231 -0.83 -3.08 -20.36
CA THR A 231 -1.57 -4.34 -20.17
C THR A 231 -2.74 -4.44 -21.12
N ALA A 232 -3.52 -3.37 -21.24
CA ALA A 232 -4.65 -3.28 -22.17
C ALA A 232 -4.19 -3.44 -23.62
N PHE A 233 -3.14 -2.74 -24.02
CA PHE A 233 -2.60 -2.78 -25.37
C PHE A 233 -2.09 -4.18 -25.75
N VAL A 234 -1.32 -4.82 -24.90
CA VAL A 234 -0.82 -6.19 -25.13
C VAL A 234 -1.96 -7.20 -25.19
N THR A 235 -2.97 -7.07 -24.31
CA THR A 235 -4.15 -7.94 -24.34
C THR A 235 -4.92 -7.82 -25.65
N VAL A 236 -5.02 -6.59 -26.21
CA VAL A 236 -5.64 -6.36 -27.52
C VAL A 236 -4.81 -6.98 -28.64
N LEU A 237 -3.49 -6.80 -28.64
CA LEU A 237 -2.61 -7.31 -29.70
C LEU A 237 -2.60 -8.84 -29.77
N VAL A 238 -2.51 -9.49 -28.63
CA VAL A 238 -2.38 -10.96 -28.57
C VAL A 238 -3.76 -11.66 -28.50
N GLY A 239 -4.80 -10.93 -28.11
CA GLY A 239 -6.14 -11.49 -27.91
C GLY A 239 -6.21 -12.48 -26.71
N SER A 240 -5.27 -12.40 -25.78
CA SER A 240 -5.16 -13.34 -24.64
C SER A 240 -5.01 -12.58 -23.31
N THR A 241 -5.84 -12.94 -22.34
CA THR A 241 -5.75 -12.42 -20.96
C THR A 241 -4.44 -12.80 -20.28
N ALA A 242 -3.97 -14.03 -20.52
CA ALA A 242 -2.76 -14.54 -19.89
C ALA A 242 -1.51 -13.76 -20.32
N PHE A 243 -1.38 -13.45 -21.61
CA PHE A 243 -0.25 -12.65 -22.12
C PHE A 243 -0.31 -11.21 -21.63
N GLY A 244 -1.51 -10.60 -21.59
CA GLY A 244 -1.69 -9.27 -21.02
C GLY A 244 -1.23 -9.20 -19.56
N LEU A 245 -1.64 -10.16 -18.74
CA LEU A 245 -1.21 -10.27 -17.35
C LEU A 245 0.30 -10.48 -17.22
N ALA A 246 0.86 -11.42 -17.99
CA ALA A 246 2.28 -11.75 -17.90
C ALA A 246 3.17 -10.54 -18.23
N ILE A 247 2.84 -9.78 -19.29
CA ILE A 247 3.62 -8.61 -19.68
C ILE A 247 3.37 -7.42 -18.77
N GLY A 248 2.11 -7.17 -18.32
CA GLY A 248 1.82 -6.09 -17.38
C GLY A 248 2.54 -6.28 -16.05
N LEU A 249 2.47 -7.48 -15.48
CA LEU A 249 3.19 -7.81 -14.24
C LEU A 249 4.71 -7.83 -14.45
N GLY A 250 5.17 -8.33 -15.60
CA GLY A 250 6.59 -8.34 -15.96
C GLY A 250 7.18 -6.93 -16.08
N TYR A 251 6.43 -5.99 -16.65
CA TYR A 251 6.81 -4.58 -16.72
C TYR A 251 6.94 -3.97 -15.33
N TYR A 252 5.95 -4.16 -14.46
CA TYR A 252 6.01 -3.68 -13.07
C TYR A 252 7.19 -4.25 -12.30
N LEU A 253 7.48 -5.55 -12.43
CA LEU A 253 8.65 -6.17 -11.79
C LEU A 253 9.97 -5.63 -12.34
N ALA A 254 10.04 -5.32 -13.62
CA ALA A 254 11.21 -4.69 -14.24
C ALA A 254 11.41 -3.26 -13.69
N GLU A 255 10.35 -2.47 -13.60
CA GLU A 255 10.38 -1.12 -13.01
C GLU A 255 10.86 -1.17 -11.55
N LEU A 256 10.29 -2.05 -10.73
CA LEU A 256 10.72 -2.25 -9.35
C LEU A 256 12.20 -2.63 -9.24
N SER A 257 12.68 -3.50 -10.13
CA SER A 257 14.08 -3.92 -10.16
C SER A 257 15.01 -2.77 -10.53
N ILE A 258 14.63 -1.92 -11.47
CA ILE A 258 15.38 -0.73 -11.85
C ILE A 258 15.50 0.24 -10.67
N VAL A 259 14.37 0.52 -9.98
CA VAL A 259 14.37 1.40 -8.81
C VAL A 259 15.31 0.88 -7.73
N VAL A 260 15.27 -0.42 -7.41
CA VAL A 260 16.12 -1.03 -6.39
C VAL A 260 17.61 -0.97 -6.77
N ILE A 261 17.94 -1.18 -8.04
CA ILE A 261 19.34 -1.13 -8.52
C ILE A 261 19.90 0.29 -8.49
N PHE A 262 19.10 1.28 -8.84
CA PHE A 262 19.55 2.68 -8.93
C PHE A 262 19.37 3.48 -7.63
N ALA A 263 18.56 3.01 -6.67
CA ALA A 263 18.36 3.67 -5.38
C ALA A 263 19.67 4.04 -4.61
N PRO A 264 20.77 3.23 -4.63
CA PRO A 264 22.00 3.61 -3.96
C PRO A 264 22.80 4.71 -4.68
N PHE A 265 22.41 5.11 -5.90
CA PHE A 265 23.12 6.13 -6.69
C PHE A 265 22.39 7.50 -6.70
N THR A 266 21.21 7.58 -6.09
CA THR A 266 20.41 8.82 -5.91
C THR A 266 20.39 9.24 -4.45
#